data_7d9b93c1f7d291f45c992db143a04627
#
_entry.id   7d9b93c1f7d291f45c992db143a04627
#
_cell.length_a   1.000
_cell.length_b   1.000
_cell.length_c   1.000
_cell.angle_alpha   90.00
_cell.angle_beta   90.00
_cell.angle_gamma   90.00
#
_symmetry.space_group_name_H-M   'P 1'
#
loop_
_entity.id
_entity.type
_entity.pdbx_description
1 polymer ?
#
loop_
_entity_poly.entity_id
_entity_poly.type
_entity_poly.pdbx_seq_one_letter_code
_entity_poly.pdbx_strand_id
1 'polypeptide(L)'
;AAHKTFAGKIKLALVSDEEGPYGLGTNALIEDGYLSDVDFSIITEPSAGFDGKPFPDVCLGARGGYGLEIRFYGKSAHAANPGKGHSALLDAAKVAQALEQVDYVEDPHLGKGTCCVVGISADGGACSVPDFAVLRLFWHIVVGESPDTIVREIEKAVQRAGITGRYEICFREAPSEGSRGFMPYTVPQDEPMTVSLLESIRKVTGKEPTISYFASIGDFNYLGTRLGAPAIIFGADGENYHSSDEYVLLDSVHQTAEAVYDFLEKTLLP
;
A
#
# COMPACT_ATOMS: atom_id res chain seq x y z
N ALA A 1 0.60 10.32 -39.63
CA ALA A 1 1.59 10.06 -38.57
C ALA A 1 2.83 9.45 -39.21
N ALA A 2 3.99 10.10 -39.09
CA ALA A 2 5.24 9.52 -39.54
C ALA A 2 5.49 8.24 -38.71
N HIS A 3 5.78 7.11 -39.36
CA HIS A 3 6.21 5.91 -38.68
C HIS A 3 7.59 6.19 -38.05
N LYS A 4 7.60 6.44 -36.74
CA LYS A 4 8.83 6.57 -35.97
C LYS A 4 9.33 5.18 -35.62
N THR A 5 10.62 4.92 -35.77
CA THR A 5 11.24 3.66 -35.39
C THR A 5 11.68 3.78 -33.93
N PHE A 6 11.13 2.96 -33.05
CA PHE A 6 11.51 2.93 -31.65
C PHE A 6 12.78 2.08 -31.43
N ALA A 7 13.66 2.53 -30.56
CA ALA A 7 14.87 1.80 -30.11
C ALA A 7 14.62 0.92 -28.87
N GLY A 8 13.38 0.50 -28.63
CA GLY A 8 12.99 -0.28 -27.46
C GLY A 8 11.60 -0.88 -27.56
N LYS A 9 11.00 -1.19 -26.43
CA LYS A 9 9.65 -1.73 -26.32
C LYS A 9 8.81 -0.86 -25.38
N ILE A 10 7.54 -0.71 -25.71
CA ILE A 10 6.52 -0.17 -24.81
C ILE A 10 5.57 -1.30 -24.48
N LYS A 11 5.38 -1.55 -23.18
CA LYS A 11 4.36 -2.47 -22.67
C LYS A 11 3.26 -1.66 -22.01
N LEU A 12 2.04 -1.84 -22.48
CA LEU A 12 0.85 -1.27 -21.86
C LEU A 12 0.17 -2.38 -21.04
N ALA A 13 0.24 -2.27 -19.73
CA ALA A 13 -0.41 -3.19 -18.81
C ALA A 13 -1.78 -2.62 -18.42
N LEU A 14 -2.85 -3.19 -18.97
CA LEU A 14 -4.23 -2.91 -18.60
C LEU A 14 -4.69 -4.07 -17.73
N VAL A 15 -4.75 -3.84 -16.44
CA VAL A 15 -5.00 -4.88 -15.44
C VAL A 15 -6.39 -4.75 -14.83
N SER A 16 -6.84 -5.81 -14.17
CA SER A 16 -8.06 -5.86 -13.36
C SER A 16 -7.70 -6.06 -11.88
N ASP A 17 -8.67 -5.85 -10.99
CA ASP A 17 -8.56 -6.07 -9.55
C ASP A 17 -7.52 -5.15 -8.86
N GLU A 18 -7.32 -3.94 -9.40
CA GLU A 18 -6.45 -2.95 -8.75
C GLU A 18 -7.09 -2.47 -7.43
N GLU A 19 -8.38 -2.14 -7.44
CA GLU A 19 -9.15 -1.77 -6.25
C GLU A 19 -9.40 -2.94 -5.29
N GLY A 20 -9.04 -4.14 -5.70
CA GLY A 20 -9.11 -5.34 -4.88
C GLY A 20 -7.95 -5.41 -3.88
N PRO A 21 -8.07 -6.28 -2.86
CA PRO A 21 -7.08 -6.35 -1.78
C PRO A 21 -5.74 -6.96 -2.20
N TYR A 22 -5.57 -7.42 -3.44
CA TYR A 22 -4.43 -8.24 -3.85
C TYR A 22 -3.69 -7.72 -5.09
N GLY A 23 -4.24 -6.76 -5.85
CA GLY A 23 -3.66 -6.31 -7.11
C GLY A 23 -3.39 -7.49 -8.07
N LEU A 24 -4.37 -8.38 -8.24
CA LEU A 24 -4.18 -9.68 -8.91
C LEU A 24 -3.73 -9.55 -10.34
N GLY A 25 -4.21 -8.53 -11.07
CA GLY A 25 -3.85 -8.34 -12.47
C GLY A 25 -2.37 -8.06 -12.66
N THR A 26 -1.82 -7.09 -11.94
CA THR A 26 -0.39 -6.76 -11.97
C THR A 26 0.45 -7.91 -11.43
N ASN A 27 0.01 -8.56 -10.34
CA ASN A 27 0.71 -9.70 -9.77
C ASN A 27 0.84 -10.85 -10.79
N ALA A 28 -0.24 -11.18 -11.51
CA ALA A 28 -0.24 -12.22 -12.54
C ALA A 28 0.74 -11.91 -13.69
N LEU A 29 0.78 -10.66 -14.18
CA LEU A 29 1.73 -10.26 -15.23
C LEU A 29 3.19 -10.41 -14.79
N ILE A 30 3.47 -10.19 -13.51
CA ILE A 30 4.81 -10.38 -12.94
C ILE A 30 5.13 -11.87 -12.81
N GLU A 31 4.20 -12.67 -12.26
CA GLU A 31 4.40 -14.12 -12.05
C GLU A 31 4.52 -14.89 -13.36
N ASP A 32 3.78 -14.50 -14.39
CA ASP A 32 3.89 -15.06 -15.73
C ASP A 32 5.15 -14.59 -16.49
N GLY A 33 5.97 -13.73 -15.90
CA GLY A 33 7.19 -13.20 -16.48
C GLY A 33 6.98 -12.19 -17.61
N TYR A 34 5.75 -11.70 -17.79
CA TYR A 34 5.42 -10.77 -18.88
C TYR A 34 6.14 -9.43 -18.74
N LEU A 35 6.46 -9.02 -17.51
CA LEU A 35 7.15 -7.77 -17.20
C LEU A 35 8.64 -7.94 -16.89
N SER A 36 9.22 -9.11 -17.10
CA SER A 36 10.62 -9.44 -16.71
C SER A 36 11.71 -8.64 -17.44
N ASP A 37 11.39 -8.01 -18.58
CA ASP A 37 12.29 -7.18 -19.39
C ASP A 37 11.90 -5.68 -19.34
N VAL A 38 11.27 -5.23 -18.26
CA VAL A 38 10.92 -3.83 -18.05
C VAL A 38 12.06 -3.11 -17.33
N ASP A 39 12.53 -2.01 -17.92
CA ASP A 39 13.60 -1.18 -17.36
C ASP A 39 13.08 0.03 -16.57
N PHE A 40 11.83 0.42 -16.76
CA PHE A 40 11.18 1.56 -16.10
C PHE A 40 9.66 1.44 -16.17
N SER A 41 8.97 1.81 -15.12
CA SER A 41 7.50 1.78 -15.07
C SER A 41 6.92 3.15 -14.70
N ILE A 42 5.88 3.57 -15.43
CA ILE A 42 5.06 4.72 -15.09
C ILE A 42 3.66 4.22 -14.79
N ILE A 43 3.17 4.52 -13.60
CA ILE A 43 1.83 4.18 -13.15
C ILE A 43 1.02 5.47 -13.13
N THR A 44 -0.07 5.50 -13.90
CA THR A 44 -0.87 6.71 -14.08
C THR A 44 -1.98 6.86 -13.04
N GLU A 45 -1.69 6.39 -11.82
CA GLU A 45 -2.54 6.66 -10.66
C GLU A 45 -2.51 8.15 -10.28
N PRO A 46 -3.59 8.69 -9.70
CA PRO A 46 -3.62 10.08 -9.23
C PRO A 46 -2.53 10.31 -8.19
N SER A 47 -1.49 11.05 -8.56
CA SER A 47 -0.43 11.44 -7.64
C SER A 47 -0.74 12.78 -6.96
N ALA A 48 -1.15 13.78 -7.73
CA ALA A 48 -1.63 15.05 -7.21
C ALA A 48 -3.01 14.90 -6.55
N GLY A 49 -3.27 15.70 -5.54
CA GLY A 49 -4.56 15.70 -4.85
C GLY A 49 -4.70 14.63 -3.78
N PHE A 50 -4.11 13.44 -3.92
CA PHE A 50 -4.24 12.36 -2.94
C PHE A 50 -3.75 12.79 -1.54
N ASP A 51 -2.60 13.44 -1.47
CA ASP A 51 -2.04 14.01 -0.23
C ASP A 51 -2.14 15.55 -0.21
N GLY A 52 -3.05 16.15 -0.99
CA GLY A 52 -3.23 17.59 -1.10
C GLY A 52 -2.07 18.31 -1.78
N LYS A 53 -1.29 17.63 -2.61
CA LYS A 53 -0.21 18.21 -3.40
C LYS A 53 -0.75 18.80 -4.69
N PRO A 54 -0.17 19.94 -5.17
CA PRO A 54 -0.59 20.52 -6.43
C PRO A 54 -0.08 19.73 -7.64
N PHE A 55 -0.85 19.69 -8.71
CA PHE A 55 -0.41 19.15 -9.99
C PHE A 55 0.61 20.08 -10.70
N PRO A 56 1.70 19.55 -11.29
CA PRO A 56 2.07 18.15 -11.36
C PRO A 56 2.78 17.65 -10.08
N ASP A 57 2.40 16.47 -9.61
CA ASP A 57 3.05 15.79 -8.52
C ASP A 57 3.55 14.42 -8.97
N VAL A 58 4.75 14.01 -8.53
CA VAL A 58 5.39 12.76 -8.92
C VAL A 58 5.78 12.00 -7.66
N CYS A 59 5.18 10.82 -7.45
CA CYS A 59 5.54 9.99 -6.31
C CYS A 59 6.68 9.05 -6.68
N LEU A 60 7.78 9.17 -5.97
CA LEU A 60 8.99 8.36 -6.14
C LEU A 60 9.04 7.14 -5.20
N GLY A 61 7.90 6.63 -4.83
CA GLY A 61 7.78 5.47 -3.96
C GLY A 61 6.47 5.46 -3.19
N ALA A 62 6.27 4.40 -2.42
CA ALA A 62 5.05 4.19 -1.65
C ALA A 62 5.33 3.42 -0.37
N ARG A 63 4.48 3.62 0.65
CA ARG A 63 4.45 2.75 1.81
C ARG A 63 4.06 1.34 1.40
N GLY A 64 4.47 0.37 2.21
CA GLY A 64 3.93 -0.98 2.15
C GLY A 64 2.71 -1.12 3.05
N GLY A 65 1.99 -2.25 2.92
CA GLY A 65 0.84 -2.49 3.77
C GLY A 65 0.40 -3.94 3.81
N TYR A 66 -0.13 -4.34 4.98
CA TYR A 66 -0.59 -5.69 5.26
C TYR A 66 -1.88 -5.67 6.04
N GLY A 67 -2.87 -6.40 5.55
CA GLY A 67 -4.07 -6.75 6.31
C GLY A 67 -3.80 -8.00 7.15
N LEU A 68 -4.19 -7.98 8.42
CA LEU A 68 -4.03 -9.13 9.32
C LEU A 68 -5.09 -9.16 10.42
N GLU A 69 -5.20 -10.31 11.04
CA GLU A 69 -6.06 -10.56 12.18
C GLU A 69 -5.23 -11.10 13.35
N ILE A 70 -5.59 -10.69 14.57
CA ILE A 70 -5.18 -11.38 15.78
C ILE A 70 -6.41 -12.11 16.32
N ARG A 71 -6.33 -13.43 16.37
CA ARG A 71 -7.37 -14.31 16.88
C ARG A 71 -7.07 -14.63 18.32
N PHE A 72 -8.04 -14.40 19.22
CA PHE A 72 -7.91 -14.64 20.65
C PHE A 72 -8.81 -15.78 21.06
N TYR A 73 -8.31 -16.63 21.93
CA TYR A 73 -9.00 -17.81 22.43
C TYR A 73 -9.09 -17.76 23.95
N GLY A 74 -10.30 -17.82 24.45
CA GLY A 74 -10.64 -17.78 25.86
C GLY A 74 -11.32 -19.05 26.35
N LYS A 75 -12.19 -18.87 27.34
CA LYS A 75 -13.01 -19.91 27.91
C LYS A 75 -14.40 -19.37 28.26
N SER A 76 -15.45 -19.98 27.71
CA SER A 76 -16.81 -19.58 28.00
C SER A 76 -17.21 -19.93 29.46
N ALA A 77 -18.04 -19.08 30.00
CA ALA A 77 -18.74 -19.28 31.29
C ALA A 77 -20.03 -18.46 31.31
N HIS A 78 -20.95 -18.83 32.15
CA HIS A 78 -22.20 -18.08 32.33
C HIS A 78 -21.90 -16.64 32.82
N ALA A 79 -22.55 -15.63 32.22
CA ALA A 79 -22.30 -14.21 32.49
C ALA A 79 -22.51 -13.83 33.99
N ALA A 80 -23.31 -14.58 34.74
CA ALA A 80 -23.45 -14.41 36.21
C ALA A 80 -22.19 -14.81 36.99
N ASN A 81 -21.27 -15.57 36.39
CA ASN A 81 -20.04 -16.06 37.03
C ASN A 81 -18.84 -15.84 36.09
N PRO A 82 -18.51 -14.59 35.65
CA PRO A 82 -17.51 -14.35 34.62
C PRO A 82 -16.10 -14.82 35.02
N GLY A 83 -15.79 -14.84 36.32
CA GLY A 83 -14.51 -15.32 36.83
C GLY A 83 -14.25 -16.82 36.67
N LYS A 84 -15.26 -17.61 36.23
CA LYS A 84 -15.05 -19.04 35.86
C LYS A 84 -14.66 -19.20 34.39
N GLY A 85 -14.77 -18.14 33.60
CA GLY A 85 -14.35 -18.07 32.20
C GLY A 85 -13.08 -17.26 32.01
N HIS A 86 -12.72 -17.07 30.74
CA HIS A 86 -11.68 -16.16 30.29
C HIS A 86 -12.19 -15.45 29.04
N SER A 87 -12.30 -14.12 29.10
CA SER A 87 -12.87 -13.33 27.99
C SER A 87 -11.84 -13.02 26.90
N ALA A 88 -11.98 -13.67 25.76
CA ALA A 88 -11.20 -13.33 24.56
C ALA A 88 -11.42 -11.87 24.08
N LEU A 89 -12.66 -11.36 24.26
CA LEU A 89 -12.97 -9.96 23.94
C LEU A 89 -12.16 -8.97 24.78
N LEU A 90 -12.01 -9.22 26.08
CA LEU A 90 -11.23 -8.35 26.95
C LEU A 90 -9.72 -8.43 26.63
N ASP A 91 -9.22 -9.59 26.22
CA ASP A 91 -7.83 -9.71 25.75
C ASP A 91 -7.64 -8.93 24.46
N ALA A 92 -8.53 -9.07 23.48
CA ALA A 92 -8.49 -8.29 22.22
C ALA A 92 -8.52 -6.77 22.47
N ALA A 93 -9.39 -6.31 23.38
CA ALA A 93 -9.49 -4.88 23.74
C ALA A 93 -8.20 -4.35 24.40
N LYS A 94 -7.58 -5.12 25.30
CA LYS A 94 -6.29 -4.74 25.92
C LYS A 94 -5.16 -4.66 24.90
N VAL A 95 -5.10 -5.63 23.97
CA VAL A 95 -4.08 -5.62 22.91
C VAL A 95 -4.33 -4.45 21.95
N ALA A 96 -5.58 -4.17 21.56
CA ALA A 96 -5.91 -2.99 20.74
C ALA A 96 -5.40 -1.68 21.38
N GLN A 97 -5.62 -1.50 22.68
CA GLN A 97 -5.12 -0.35 23.43
C GLN A 97 -3.58 -0.33 23.51
N ALA A 98 -2.94 -1.49 23.67
CA ALA A 98 -1.48 -1.58 23.74
C ALA A 98 -0.80 -1.28 22.38
N LEU A 99 -1.49 -1.48 21.25
CA LEU A 99 -1.02 -1.15 19.91
C LEU A 99 -0.86 0.37 19.69
N GLU A 100 -1.56 1.22 20.45
CA GLU A 100 -1.36 2.67 20.42
C GLU A 100 0.06 3.10 20.87
N GLN A 101 0.79 2.22 21.54
CA GLN A 101 2.15 2.45 22.07
C GLN A 101 3.25 1.83 21.20
N VAL A 102 2.95 1.49 19.95
CA VAL A 102 3.96 0.99 19.02
C VAL A 102 4.92 2.12 18.65
N ASP A 103 6.22 1.83 18.74
CA ASP A 103 7.27 2.73 18.27
C ASP A 103 7.59 2.37 16.81
N TYR A 104 7.03 3.14 15.89
CA TYR A 104 7.14 2.89 14.47
C TYR A 104 8.50 3.32 13.93
N VAL A 105 9.03 2.54 12.98
CA VAL A 105 10.19 2.95 12.18
C VAL A 105 9.83 4.20 11.39
N GLU A 106 10.79 5.12 11.28
CA GLU A 106 10.68 6.34 10.50
C GLU A 106 11.64 6.29 9.31
N ASP A 107 11.09 6.42 8.12
CA ASP A 107 11.84 6.55 6.87
C ASP A 107 11.88 8.03 6.46
N PRO A 108 13.01 8.56 5.95
CA PRO A 108 13.13 9.98 5.62
C PRO A 108 12.18 10.45 4.51
N HIS A 109 11.67 9.53 3.68
CA HIS A 109 10.78 9.81 2.56
C HIS A 109 9.34 9.40 2.84
N LEU A 110 9.15 8.19 3.36
CA LEU A 110 7.83 7.61 3.61
C LEU A 110 7.24 8.00 4.97
N GLY A 111 8.02 8.66 5.82
CA GLY A 111 7.60 9.01 7.17
C GLY A 111 7.53 7.79 8.09
N LYS A 112 6.58 7.77 9.02
CA LYS A 112 6.40 6.66 9.98
C LYS A 112 5.43 5.61 9.49
N GLY A 113 5.70 4.33 9.82
CA GLY A 113 4.72 3.27 9.75
C GLY A 113 3.47 3.59 10.60
N THR A 114 2.38 2.90 10.36
CA THR A 114 1.14 3.07 11.13
C THR A 114 0.37 1.76 11.26
N CYS A 115 -0.33 1.58 12.37
CA CYS A 115 -1.29 0.49 12.56
C CYS A 115 -2.68 1.07 12.78
N CYS A 116 -3.63 0.67 11.96
CA CYS A 116 -5.03 1.00 12.14
C CYS A 116 -5.79 -0.25 12.65
N VAL A 117 -6.45 -0.13 13.80
CA VAL A 117 -7.43 -1.13 14.23
C VAL A 117 -8.70 -0.91 13.42
N VAL A 118 -8.93 -1.76 12.42
CA VAL A 118 -10.07 -1.63 11.49
C VAL A 118 -11.31 -2.41 11.95
N GLY A 119 -11.19 -3.22 12.99
CA GLY A 119 -12.35 -3.88 13.57
C GLY A 119 -12.00 -4.79 14.75
N ILE A 120 -12.97 -4.96 15.63
CA ILE A 120 -12.96 -5.93 16.71
C ILE A 120 -14.31 -6.65 16.71
N SER A 121 -14.29 -7.99 16.84
CA SER A 121 -15.51 -8.78 16.90
C SER A 121 -15.37 -9.92 17.90
N ALA A 122 -16.44 -10.15 18.64
CA ALA A 122 -16.60 -11.29 19.56
C ALA A 122 -18.09 -11.47 19.84
N ASP A 123 -18.51 -12.70 20.10
CA ASP A 123 -19.89 -13.00 20.47
C ASP A 123 -19.91 -14.03 21.60
N GLY A 124 -20.51 -13.66 22.71
CA GLY A 124 -20.79 -14.52 23.85
C GLY A 124 -22.22 -15.06 23.86
N GLY A 125 -22.97 -14.85 22.79
CA GLY A 125 -24.42 -15.12 22.78
C GLY A 125 -25.17 -14.27 23.82
N ALA A 126 -26.32 -14.77 24.28
CA ALA A 126 -27.18 -13.99 25.17
C ALA A 126 -26.61 -13.81 26.59
N CYS A 127 -25.85 -14.77 27.12
CA CYS A 127 -25.48 -14.80 28.54
C CYS A 127 -24.13 -15.51 28.80
N SER A 128 -23.14 -15.41 27.94
CA SER A 128 -21.86 -16.11 28.16
C SER A 128 -20.66 -15.17 27.99
N VAL A 129 -19.57 -15.49 28.66
CA VAL A 129 -18.28 -14.88 28.45
C VAL A 129 -17.79 -15.29 27.05
N PRO A 130 -17.42 -14.34 26.18
CA PRO A 130 -16.89 -14.66 24.84
C PRO A 130 -15.59 -15.43 24.93
N ASP A 131 -15.54 -16.60 24.32
CA ASP A 131 -14.35 -17.47 24.28
C ASP A 131 -13.55 -17.38 22.97
N PHE A 132 -14.04 -16.58 22.03
CA PHE A 132 -13.35 -16.26 20.80
C PHE A 132 -13.52 -14.77 20.44
N ALA A 133 -12.46 -14.15 19.98
CA ALA A 133 -12.48 -12.77 19.47
C ALA A 133 -11.48 -12.60 18.32
N VAL A 134 -11.78 -11.66 17.46
CA VAL A 134 -10.90 -11.27 16.34
C VAL A 134 -10.67 -9.78 16.38
N LEU A 135 -9.42 -9.37 16.36
CA LEU A 135 -8.98 -8.00 16.17
C LEU A 135 -8.39 -7.87 14.75
N ARG A 136 -8.99 -7.05 13.90
CA ARG A 136 -8.54 -6.82 12.53
C ARG A 136 -7.72 -5.56 12.45
N LEU A 137 -6.57 -5.66 11.79
CA LEU A 137 -5.59 -4.60 11.64
C LEU A 137 -5.28 -4.35 10.17
N PHE A 138 -5.01 -3.10 9.84
CA PHE A 138 -4.27 -2.74 8.64
C PHE A 138 -2.99 -2.04 9.06
N TRP A 139 -1.85 -2.57 8.62
CA TRP A 139 -0.54 -2.08 9.02
C TRP A 139 0.23 -1.54 7.82
N HIS A 140 0.55 -0.23 7.84
CA HIS A 140 1.47 0.36 6.88
C HIS A 140 2.90 0.25 7.40
N ILE A 141 3.81 -0.14 6.52
CA ILE A 141 5.24 -0.26 6.78
C ILE A 141 6.04 0.66 5.85
N VAL A 142 7.25 0.99 6.27
CA VAL A 142 8.21 1.81 5.53
C VAL A 142 9.46 1.01 5.16
N VAL A 143 10.36 1.56 4.35
CA VAL A 143 11.61 0.89 3.97
C VAL A 143 12.40 0.49 5.21
N GLY A 144 12.89 -0.76 5.22
CA GLY A 144 13.56 -1.37 6.37
C GLY A 144 12.63 -2.21 7.27
N GLU A 145 11.32 -2.15 7.07
CA GLU A 145 10.35 -3.00 7.74
C GLU A 145 9.91 -4.19 6.85
N SER A 146 9.33 -5.19 7.47
CA SER A 146 8.85 -6.43 6.84
C SER A 146 7.68 -7.01 7.64
N PRO A 147 7.00 -8.06 7.16
CA PRO A 147 6.03 -8.80 7.96
C PRO A 147 6.55 -9.26 9.33
N ASP A 148 7.83 -9.63 9.42
CA ASP A 148 8.43 -10.02 10.71
C ASP A 148 8.52 -8.83 11.69
N THR A 149 8.69 -7.62 11.19
CA THR A 149 8.63 -6.40 12.02
C THR A 149 7.24 -6.24 12.63
N ILE A 150 6.19 -6.43 11.81
CA ILE A 150 4.79 -6.38 12.27
C ILE A 150 4.54 -7.40 13.39
N VAL A 151 4.96 -8.65 13.17
CA VAL A 151 4.80 -9.72 14.17
C VAL A 151 5.47 -9.36 15.49
N ARG A 152 6.74 -8.90 15.45
CA ARG A 152 7.48 -8.49 16.65
C ARG A 152 6.79 -7.36 17.42
N GLU A 153 6.25 -6.36 16.73
CA GLU A 153 5.57 -5.25 17.38
C GLU A 153 4.22 -5.68 18.00
N ILE A 154 3.49 -6.57 17.34
CA ILE A 154 2.28 -7.17 17.92
C ILE A 154 2.63 -8.00 19.15
N GLU A 155 3.68 -8.80 19.12
CA GLU A 155 4.10 -9.58 20.28
C GLU A 155 4.49 -8.69 21.46
N LYS A 156 5.17 -7.56 21.22
CA LYS A 156 5.45 -6.55 22.26
C LYS A 156 4.15 -5.94 22.81
N ALA A 157 3.16 -5.65 21.96
CA ALA A 157 1.87 -5.13 22.39
C ALA A 157 1.11 -6.16 23.24
N VAL A 158 1.13 -7.42 22.86
CA VAL A 158 0.56 -8.53 23.64
C VAL A 158 1.23 -8.66 25.01
N GLN A 159 2.56 -8.55 25.08
CA GLN A 159 3.29 -8.56 26.35
C GLN A 159 2.92 -7.38 27.24
N ARG A 160 2.83 -6.15 26.67
CA ARG A 160 2.38 -4.96 27.41
C ARG A 160 0.94 -5.11 27.91
N ALA A 161 0.06 -5.69 27.10
CA ALA A 161 -1.33 -5.94 27.45
C ALA A 161 -1.48 -6.94 28.63
N GLY A 162 -0.47 -7.76 28.90
CA GLY A 162 -0.46 -8.73 30.00
C GLY A 162 -1.59 -9.77 29.89
N ILE A 163 -1.98 -10.14 28.68
CA ILE A 163 -3.00 -11.17 28.48
C ILE A 163 -2.46 -12.55 28.84
N THR A 164 -3.36 -13.44 29.24
CA THR A 164 -3.02 -14.83 29.60
C THR A 164 -3.66 -15.86 28.68
N GLY A 165 -4.57 -15.41 27.81
CA GLY A 165 -5.21 -16.24 26.80
C GLY A 165 -4.27 -16.60 25.65
N ARG A 166 -4.62 -17.66 24.92
CA ARG A 166 -3.94 -18.01 23.67
C ARG A 166 -4.33 -17.00 22.58
N TYR A 167 -3.39 -16.67 21.71
CA TYR A 167 -3.63 -15.88 20.52
C TYR A 167 -2.89 -16.44 19.30
N GLU A 168 -3.32 -16.04 18.11
CA GLU A 168 -2.68 -16.33 16.82
C GLU A 168 -2.67 -15.07 15.97
N ILE A 169 -1.54 -14.78 15.32
CA ILE A 169 -1.40 -13.70 14.34
C ILE A 169 -1.55 -14.32 12.96
N CYS A 170 -2.54 -13.87 12.21
CA CYS A 170 -2.86 -14.41 10.89
C CYS A 170 -2.82 -13.27 9.87
N PHE A 171 -1.85 -13.27 8.97
CA PHE A 171 -1.91 -12.42 7.78
C PHE A 171 -3.07 -12.87 6.89
N ARG A 172 -3.64 -11.91 6.16
CA ARG A 172 -4.69 -12.20 5.20
C ARG A 172 -4.24 -13.31 4.23
N GLU A 173 -5.08 -14.30 4.02
CA GLU A 173 -4.87 -15.30 2.97
C GLU A 173 -4.87 -14.61 1.60
N ALA A 174 -3.99 -15.05 0.72
CA ALA A 174 -3.83 -14.50 -0.60
C ALA A 174 -3.71 -15.63 -1.63
N PRO A 175 -4.11 -15.39 -2.89
CA PRO A 175 -4.01 -16.39 -3.96
C PRO A 175 -2.59 -16.88 -4.24
N SER A 176 -1.60 -16.03 -3.99
CA SER A 176 -0.19 -16.40 -4.10
C SER A 176 0.63 -15.75 -2.98
N GLU A 177 1.84 -16.23 -2.74
CA GLU A 177 2.79 -15.65 -1.79
C GLU A 177 3.07 -14.18 -2.13
N GLY A 178 3.21 -13.88 -3.43
CA GLY A 178 3.51 -12.54 -3.92
C GLY A 178 2.37 -11.53 -3.75
N SER A 179 1.13 -11.98 -3.53
CA SER A 179 -0.05 -11.12 -3.34
C SER A 179 -0.54 -11.01 -1.89
N ARG A 180 0.24 -11.53 -0.92
CA ARG A 180 -0.14 -11.50 0.50
C ARG A 180 -0.21 -10.09 1.09
N GLY A 181 0.58 -9.17 0.56
CA GLY A 181 0.65 -7.77 0.96
C GLY A 181 1.64 -7.01 0.09
N PHE A 182 1.87 -5.77 0.45
CA PHE A 182 2.64 -4.83 -0.36
C PHE A 182 3.89 -4.39 0.41
N MET A 183 5.07 -4.61 -0.19
CA MET A 183 6.33 -4.10 0.37
C MET A 183 6.53 -2.63 -0.01
N PRO A 184 7.14 -1.81 0.87
CA PRO A 184 7.45 -0.42 0.56
C PRO A 184 8.62 -0.32 -0.40
N TYR A 185 8.68 0.78 -1.16
CA TYR A 185 9.82 1.08 -2.03
C TYR A 185 10.03 2.59 -2.18
N THR A 186 11.24 2.97 -2.55
CA THR A 186 11.59 4.33 -2.97
C THR A 186 12.51 4.28 -4.19
N VAL A 187 12.40 5.28 -5.05
CA VAL A 187 13.26 5.48 -6.23
C VAL A 187 14.11 6.72 -5.98
N PRO A 188 15.44 6.68 -6.23
CA PRO A 188 16.27 7.87 -6.14
C PRO A 188 15.83 8.97 -7.11
N GLN A 189 15.81 10.20 -6.64
CA GLN A 189 15.38 11.35 -7.47
C GLN A 189 16.35 11.61 -8.65
N ASP A 190 17.61 11.21 -8.52
CA ASP A 190 18.66 11.35 -9.53
C ASP A 190 18.75 10.13 -10.47
N GLU A 191 17.83 9.20 -10.38
CA GLU A 191 17.74 8.09 -11.32
C GLU A 191 17.50 8.65 -12.75
N PRO A 192 18.29 8.22 -13.75
CA PRO A 192 18.34 8.89 -15.08
C PRO A 192 16.99 8.97 -15.80
N MET A 193 16.16 7.93 -15.77
CA MET A 193 14.85 7.94 -16.43
C MET A 193 13.84 8.78 -15.65
N THR A 194 13.95 8.81 -14.33
CA THR A 194 13.18 9.72 -13.46
C THR A 194 13.50 11.18 -13.80
N VAL A 195 14.78 11.53 -13.91
CA VAL A 195 15.20 12.88 -14.32
C VAL A 195 14.61 13.25 -15.68
N SER A 196 14.67 12.35 -16.67
CA SER A 196 14.11 12.55 -18.00
C SER A 196 12.59 12.75 -17.98
N LEU A 197 11.86 12.00 -17.15
CA LEU A 197 10.43 12.16 -16.95
C LEU A 197 10.10 13.53 -16.34
N LEU A 198 10.82 13.93 -15.29
CA LEU A 198 10.63 15.24 -14.64
C LEU A 198 10.87 16.40 -15.61
N GLU A 199 11.86 16.30 -16.50
CA GLU A 199 12.09 17.29 -17.57
C GLU A 199 10.92 17.36 -18.55
N SER A 200 10.36 16.22 -18.95
CA SER A 200 9.20 16.16 -19.84
C SER A 200 7.96 16.77 -19.18
N ILE A 201 7.75 16.52 -17.91
CA ILE A 201 6.66 17.12 -17.13
C ILE A 201 6.82 18.64 -17.07
N ARG A 202 8.03 19.16 -16.75
CA ARG A 202 8.30 20.62 -16.78
C ARG A 202 8.01 21.24 -18.14
N LYS A 203 8.48 20.59 -19.20
CA LYS A 203 8.29 21.09 -20.56
C LYS A 203 6.82 21.21 -20.94
N VAL A 204 6.02 20.22 -20.62
CA VAL A 204 4.60 20.16 -20.99
C VAL A 204 3.75 21.05 -20.10
N THR A 205 3.94 20.99 -18.79
CA THR A 205 3.10 21.72 -17.85
C THR A 205 3.52 23.18 -17.63
N GLY A 206 4.77 23.52 -17.96
CA GLY A 206 5.37 24.81 -17.64
C GLY A 206 5.60 25.03 -16.14
N LYS A 207 5.47 23.99 -15.32
CA LYS A 207 5.59 24.03 -13.86
C LYS A 207 6.69 23.08 -13.38
N GLU A 208 7.30 23.39 -12.23
CA GLU A 208 8.17 22.48 -11.52
C GLU A 208 7.33 21.39 -10.85
N PRO A 209 7.56 20.08 -11.12
CA PRO A 209 6.84 19.03 -10.46
C PRO A 209 7.19 18.96 -8.96
N THR A 210 6.18 18.79 -8.14
CA THR A 210 6.37 18.40 -6.75
C THR A 210 6.87 16.97 -6.68
N ILE A 211 7.83 16.68 -5.82
CA ILE A 211 8.25 15.31 -5.52
C ILE A 211 7.61 14.89 -4.22
N SER A 212 6.95 13.75 -4.25
CA SER A 212 6.26 13.19 -3.10
C SER A 212 6.46 11.67 -3.02
N TYR A 213 5.82 11.08 -2.02
CA TYR A 213 5.84 9.63 -1.77
C TYR A 213 4.44 9.22 -1.34
N PHE A 214 3.91 8.17 -1.96
CA PHE A 214 2.53 7.77 -1.75
C PHE A 214 2.34 7.22 -0.33
N ALA A 215 1.42 7.81 0.41
CA ALA A 215 1.21 7.49 1.83
C ALA A 215 0.45 6.17 2.06
N SER A 216 0.00 5.52 0.99
CA SER A 216 -0.75 4.26 1.02
C SER A 216 -0.08 3.22 0.13
N ILE A 217 -0.86 2.25 -0.33
CA ILE A 217 -0.46 1.12 -1.16
C ILE A 217 -1.25 1.08 -2.45
N GLY A 218 -0.73 0.39 -3.44
CA GLY A 218 -1.39 0.00 -4.67
C GLY A 218 -0.59 -1.11 -5.36
N ASP A 219 -1.04 -1.55 -6.50
CA ASP A 219 -0.35 -2.59 -7.27
C ASP A 219 1.02 -2.12 -7.81
N PHE A 220 1.26 -0.80 -7.85
CA PHE A 220 2.55 -0.19 -8.13
C PHE A 220 3.65 -0.65 -7.15
N ASN A 221 3.30 -1.04 -5.92
CA ASN A 221 4.25 -1.63 -4.97
C ASN A 221 4.91 -2.89 -5.54
N TYR A 222 4.16 -3.74 -6.27
CA TYR A 222 4.71 -4.93 -6.89
C TYR A 222 5.72 -4.58 -7.99
N LEU A 223 5.43 -3.55 -8.79
CA LEU A 223 6.34 -3.07 -9.82
C LEU A 223 7.63 -2.54 -9.18
N GLY A 224 7.51 -1.70 -8.16
CA GLY A 224 8.65 -1.09 -7.45
C GLY A 224 9.51 -2.08 -6.66
N THR A 225 8.96 -3.24 -6.25
CA THR A 225 9.67 -4.19 -5.38
C THR A 225 10.10 -5.49 -6.06
N ARG A 226 9.44 -5.88 -7.17
CA ARG A 226 9.61 -7.22 -7.75
C ARG A 226 10.26 -7.22 -9.13
N LEU A 227 10.30 -6.08 -9.85
CA LEU A 227 10.90 -6.01 -11.18
C LEU A 227 12.39 -5.63 -11.15
N GLY A 228 12.89 -5.06 -10.06
CA GLY A 228 14.26 -4.55 -9.99
C GLY A 228 14.48 -3.30 -10.86
N ALA A 229 13.41 -2.64 -11.29
CA ALA A 229 13.38 -1.45 -12.11
C ALA A 229 12.61 -0.32 -11.41
N PRO A 230 12.94 0.97 -11.66
CA PRO A 230 12.21 2.09 -11.08
C PRO A 230 10.73 2.05 -11.46
N ALA A 231 9.86 2.36 -10.49
CA ALA A 231 8.43 2.48 -10.68
C ALA A 231 7.96 3.85 -10.14
N ILE A 232 7.45 4.69 -11.01
CA ILE A 232 7.08 6.07 -10.73
C ILE A 232 5.57 6.22 -10.85
N ILE A 233 4.95 6.89 -9.88
CA ILE A 233 3.53 7.21 -9.93
C ILE A 233 3.41 8.65 -10.42
N PHE A 234 2.76 8.84 -11.56
CA PHE A 234 2.47 10.14 -12.14
C PHE A 234 1.18 10.08 -12.94
N GLY A 235 0.14 10.68 -12.44
CA GLY A 235 -1.18 10.69 -13.08
C GLY A 235 -1.91 12.02 -12.96
N ALA A 236 -3.19 11.97 -13.30
CA ALA A 236 -4.03 13.16 -13.34
C ALA A 236 -4.39 13.66 -11.93
N ASP A 237 -4.84 14.90 -11.86
CA ASP A 237 -5.35 15.55 -10.66
C ASP A 237 -6.85 15.38 -10.54
N GLY A 238 -7.35 15.29 -9.32
CA GLY A 238 -8.75 15.14 -9.01
C GLY A 238 -9.01 15.24 -7.51
N GLU A 239 -10.23 15.00 -7.12
CA GLU A 239 -10.63 15.02 -5.70
C GLU A 239 -11.71 13.98 -5.40
N ASN A 240 -11.96 13.80 -4.12
CA ASN A 240 -12.99 12.90 -3.57
C ASN A 240 -12.74 11.42 -3.88
N TYR A 241 -11.47 11.01 -3.98
CA TYR A 241 -11.10 9.61 -4.20
C TYR A 241 -11.82 8.68 -3.22
N HIS A 242 -12.38 7.57 -3.74
CA HIS A 242 -13.15 6.58 -2.99
C HIS A 242 -14.40 7.16 -2.28
N SER A 243 -14.92 8.28 -2.75
CA SER A 243 -16.12 8.90 -2.17
C SER A 243 -17.14 9.37 -3.21
N SER A 244 -18.28 9.90 -2.75
CA SER A 244 -19.27 10.48 -3.65
C SER A 244 -18.73 11.72 -4.35
N ASP A 245 -19.17 11.91 -5.59
CA ASP A 245 -18.77 13.04 -6.43
C ASP A 245 -17.26 13.08 -6.75
N GLU A 246 -16.62 11.92 -6.85
CA GLU A 246 -15.25 11.78 -7.33
C GLU A 246 -15.13 12.33 -8.75
N TYR A 247 -14.07 13.09 -9.01
CA TYR A 247 -13.83 13.67 -10.32
C TYR A 247 -12.34 13.80 -10.65
N VAL A 248 -12.05 13.94 -11.95
CA VAL A 248 -10.72 14.23 -12.49
C VAL A 248 -10.74 15.52 -13.29
N LEU A 249 -9.65 16.28 -13.24
CA LEU A 249 -9.44 17.48 -14.04
C LEU A 249 -8.94 17.10 -15.43
N LEU A 250 -9.74 17.28 -16.49
CA LEU A 250 -9.40 16.85 -17.86
C LEU A 250 -8.11 17.48 -18.39
N ASP A 251 -7.79 18.72 -18.03
CA ASP A 251 -6.53 19.36 -18.43
C ASP A 251 -5.32 18.61 -17.88
N SER A 252 -5.40 18.09 -16.65
CA SER A 252 -4.33 17.29 -16.06
C SER A 252 -4.19 15.92 -16.74
N VAL A 253 -5.29 15.31 -17.19
CA VAL A 253 -5.26 14.07 -17.99
C VAL A 253 -4.49 14.31 -19.30
N HIS A 254 -4.78 15.40 -20.01
CA HIS A 254 -4.07 15.76 -21.25
C HIS A 254 -2.59 16.01 -20.99
N GLN A 255 -2.26 16.82 -19.98
CA GLN A 255 -0.88 17.13 -19.63
C GLN A 255 -0.09 15.88 -19.19
N THR A 256 -0.72 14.96 -18.45
CA THR A 256 -0.11 13.67 -18.11
C THR A 256 0.21 12.87 -19.36
N ALA A 257 -0.75 12.73 -20.28
CA ALA A 257 -0.55 11.99 -21.52
C ALA A 257 0.54 12.61 -22.41
N GLU A 258 0.58 13.94 -22.54
CA GLU A 258 1.59 14.66 -23.31
C GLU A 258 2.98 14.54 -22.68
N ALA A 259 3.09 14.60 -21.34
CA ALA A 259 4.36 14.45 -20.64
C ALA A 259 4.94 13.04 -20.78
N VAL A 260 4.09 12.02 -20.65
CA VAL A 260 4.49 10.62 -20.88
C VAL A 260 4.88 10.41 -22.35
N TYR A 261 4.15 10.99 -23.29
CA TYR A 261 4.50 10.92 -24.70
C TYR A 261 5.87 11.58 -25.00
N ASP A 262 6.13 12.80 -24.49
CA ASP A 262 7.43 13.48 -24.64
C ASP A 262 8.58 12.68 -24.04
N PHE A 263 8.36 12.09 -22.86
CA PHE A 263 9.32 11.18 -22.23
C PHE A 263 9.64 9.96 -23.10
N LEU A 264 8.62 9.31 -23.65
CA LEU A 264 8.79 8.15 -24.53
C LEU A 264 9.51 8.53 -25.84
N GLU A 265 9.21 9.70 -26.42
CA GLU A 265 9.95 10.19 -27.57
C GLU A 265 11.42 10.40 -27.28
N LYS A 266 11.76 11.05 -26.17
CA LYS A 266 13.16 11.28 -25.75
C LYS A 266 13.92 9.98 -25.48
N THR A 267 13.23 8.99 -24.88
CA THR A 267 13.88 7.76 -24.42
C THR A 267 14.01 6.71 -25.52
N LEU A 268 13.02 6.62 -26.42
CA LEU A 268 12.90 5.52 -27.38
C LEU A 268 13.16 5.95 -28.85
N LEU A 269 13.26 7.23 -29.16
CA LEU A 269 13.65 7.66 -30.50
C LEU A 269 15.16 7.86 -30.55
N PRO A 270 15.81 7.42 -31.67
CA PRO A 270 17.24 7.60 -31.87
C PRO A 270 17.66 9.05 -32.07
#